data_a136aabbc23daf512c164c091c525ef6
#
_entry.id   a136aabbc23daf512c164c091c525ef6
#
_cell.length_a   1.000
_cell.length_b   1.000
_cell.length_c   1.000
_cell.angle_alpha   90.00
_cell.angle_beta   90.00
_cell.angle_gamma   90.00
#
_symmetry.space_group_name_H-M   'P 1'
#
loop_
_entity.id
_entity.type
_entity.pdbx_description
1 polymer ?
#
loop_
_entity_poly.entity_id
_entity_poly.type
_entity_poly.pdbx_seq_one_letter_code
_entity_poly.pdbx_strand_id
1 'polypeptide(L)'
;MSQQRTKKRLIINADDFGFNREITDGIIESHVNGVVTSTTLMINMADAEYAVQKAHELPNLSVGLHVNLTAGYPVSDPSEIPSLVQENGMFHDHGTFLSRANRCQFNSADLELEMRRQFQKIHDMGLTPTHADSHHHAASCVQPFFIKLRLLKEFGVRKPVSYTHLTLPTKA
;
A
#
# COMPACT_ATOMS: atom_id res chain seq x y z
N MET A 1 -22.41 37.02 16.98
CA MET A 1 -21.24 36.13 16.89
C MET A 1 -21.52 35.11 15.81
N SER A 2 -20.90 35.24 14.63
CA SER A 2 -21.07 34.26 13.53
C SER A 2 -20.27 33.01 13.87
N GLN A 3 -20.94 31.88 14.06
CA GLN A 3 -20.28 30.58 14.14
C GLN A 3 -19.57 30.32 12.82
N GLN A 4 -18.25 30.39 12.82
CA GLN A 4 -17.43 29.91 11.71
C GLN A 4 -17.67 28.39 11.56
N ARG A 5 -18.48 28.00 10.57
CA ARG A 5 -18.67 26.58 10.21
C ARG A 5 -17.31 26.02 9.75
N THR A 6 -16.69 25.21 10.57
CA THR A 6 -15.50 24.44 10.15
C THR A 6 -15.87 23.58 8.96
N LYS A 7 -15.22 23.81 7.82
CA LYS A 7 -15.40 22.97 6.63
C LYS A 7 -14.94 21.55 6.95
N LYS A 8 -15.84 20.59 6.90
CA LYS A 8 -15.49 19.17 6.97
C LYS A 8 -14.73 18.80 5.70
N ARG A 9 -13.63 18.06 5.85
CA ARG A 9 -12.85 17.51 4.73
C ARG A 9 -13.02 16.00 4.73
N LEU A 10 -13.20 15.42 3.56
CA LEU A 10 -13.30 13.98 3.33
C LEU A 10 -12.16 13.56 2.43
N ILE A 11 -11.47 12.47 2.77
CA ILE A 11 -10.50 11.80 1.92
C ILE A 11 -11.17 10.50 1.46
N ILE A 12 -11.21 10.30 0.15
CA ILE A 12 -11.68 9.06 -0.47
C ILE A 12 -10.47 8.42 -1.14
N ASN A 13 -10.03 7.27 -0.58
CA ASN A 13 -8.89 6.51 -1.06
C ASN A 13 -9.36 5.36 -1.93
N ALA A 14 -8.70 5.16 -3.05
CA ALA A 14 -8.82 3.96 -3.88
C ALA A 14 -7.53 3.14 -3.74
N ASP A 15 -7.65 1.89 -3.29
CA ASP A 15 -6.54 0.97 -3.14
C ASP A 15 -6.13 0.33 -4.48
N ASP A 16 -4.98 -0.35 -4.51
CA ASP A 16 -4.51 -1.18 -5.62
C ASP A 16 -4.11 -0.44 -6.91
N PHE A 17 -3.71 0.82 -6.83
CA PHE A 17 -3.16 1.56 -7.97
C PHE A 17 -1.90 0.86 -8.48
N GLY A 18 -1.81 0.58 -9.79
CA GLY A 18 -0.70 -0.16 -10.39
C GLY A 18 -0.84 -1.69 -10.35
N PHE A 19 -1.92 -2.22 -9.80
CA PHE A 19 -2.16 -3.67 -9.77
C PHE A 19 -2.23 -4.26 -11.19
N ASN A 20 -3.09 -3.69 -12.02
CA ASN A 20 -3.19 -3.92 -13.46
C ASN A 20 -3.73 -2.67 -14.16
N ARG A 21 -3.80 -2.72 -15.50
CA ARG A 21 -4.23 -1.60 -16.33
C ARG A 21 -5.65 -1.16 -16.03
N GLU A 22 -6.57 -2.08 -15.95
CA GLU A 22 -8.00 -1.81 -15.79
C GLU A 22 -8.30 -1.15 -14.44
N ILE A 23 -7.69 -1.63 -13.35
CA ILE A 23 -7.84 -1.04 -12.02
C ILE A 23 -7.20 0.36 -12.00
N THR A 24 -6.02 0.49 -12.58
CA THR A 24 -5.31 1.78 -12.64
C THR A 24 -6.12 2.83 -13.38
N ASP A 25 -6.64 2.50 -14.57
CA ASP A 25 -7.46 3.41 -15.37
C ASP A 25 -8.79 3.74 -14.67
N GLY A 26 -9.41 2.75 -14.00
CA GLY A 26 -10.61 2.98 -13.20
C GLY A 26 -10.39 3.94 -12.03
N ILE A 27 -9.24 3.89 -11.37
CA ILE A 27 -8.86 4.82 -10.30
C ILE A 27 -8.64 6.24 -10.88
N ILE A 28 -7.95 6.35 -12.01
CA ILE A 28 -7.74 7.63 -12.71
C ILE A 28 -9.09 8.26 -13.08
N GLU A 29 -9.97 7.48 -13.69
CA GLU A 29 -11.31 7.94 -14.05
C GLU A 29 -12.10 8.41 -12.82
N SER A 30 -12.03 7.65 -11.73
CA SER A 30 -12.69 7.98 -10.47
C SER A 30 -12.11 9.22 -9.78
N HIS A 31 -10.85 9.56 -10.08
CA HIS A 31 -10.23 10.81 -9.64
C HIS A 31 -10.62 12.00 -10.53
N VAL A 32 -10.52 11.83 -11.85
CA VAL A 32 -10.74 12.93 -12.81
C VAL A 32 -12.21 13.32 -12.89
N ASN A 33 -13.10 12.34 -12.94
CA ASN A 33 -14.54 12.54 -13.17
C ASN A 33 -15.40 12.19 -11.93
N GLY A 34 -14.80 11.71 -10.85
CA GLY A 34 -15.49 11.26 -9.64
C GLY A 34 -15.05 11.98 -8.38
N VAL A 35 -14.94 11.21 -7.29
CA VAL A 35 -14.74 11.73 -5.93
C VAL A 35 -13.44 11.25 -5.27
N VAL A 36 -12.65 10.42 -5.94
CA VAL A 36 -11.38 9.90 -5.41
C VAL A 36 -10.37 11.04 -5.31
N THR A 37 -9.79 11.21 -4.13
CA THR A 37 -8.79 12.25 -3.84
C THR A 37 -7.45 11.67 -3.43
N SER A 38 -7.40 10.36 -3.20
CA SER A 38 -6.24 9.63 -2.70
C SER A 38 -6.20 8.24 -3.30
N THR A 39 -5.01 7.68 -3.47
CA THR A 39 -4.80 6.29 -3.88
C THR A 39 -3.55 5.72 -3.24
N THR A 40 -3.43 4.39 -3.19
CA THR A 40 -2.23 3.71 -2.72
C THR A 40 -1.68 2.76 -3.78
N LEU A 41 -0.40 2.95 -4.10
CA LEU A 41 0.33 2.30 -5.19
C LEU A 41 0.93 0.97 -4.77
N MET A 42 0.65 -0.09 -5.52
CA MET A 42 1.28 -1.40 -5.42
C MET A 42 2.55 -1.44 -6.29
N ILE A 43 3.68 -1.06 -5.72
CA ILE A 43 4.94 -0.82 -6.45
C ILE A 43 5.59 -2.08 -7.04
N ASN A 44 5.18 -3.27 -6.60
CA ASN A 44 5.68 -4.55 -7.07
C ASN A 44 4.84 -5.17 -8.20
N MET A 45 3.72 -4.53 -8.58
CA MET A 45 2.81 -5.08 -9.59
C MET A 45 3.16 -4.64 -11.00
N ALA A 46 2.57 -5.32 -11.98
CA ALA A 46 2.96 -5.22 -13.39
C ALA A 46 2.77 -3.81 -13.99
N ASP A 47 1.74 -3.08 -13.58
CA ASP A 47 1.45 -1.74 -14.09
C ASP A 47 1.92 -0.61 -13.14
N ALA A 48 2.82 -0.90 -12.19
CA ALA A 48 3.35 0.10 -11.28
C ALA A 48 4.03 1.28 -12.00
N GLU A 49 4.81 1.01 -13.05
CA GLU A 49 5.47 2.07 -13.85
C GLU A 49 4.46 2.97 -14.55
N TYR A 50 3.43 2.38 -15.15
CA TYR A 50 2.35 3.14 -15.77
C TYR A 50 1.61 4.00 -14.72
N ALA A 51 1.30 3.42 -13.57
CA ALA A 51 0.63 4.13 -12.50
C ALA A 51 1.48 5.33 -11.99
N VAL A 52 2.79 5.17 -11.87
CA VAL A 52 3.71 6.25 -11.51
C VAL A 52 3.71 7.35 -12.57
N GLN A 53 3.81 6.99 -13.86
CA GLN A 53 3.71 7.98 -14.93
C GLN A 53 2.41 8.78 -14.85
N LYS A 54 1.28 8.10 -14.62
CA LYS A 54 -0.03 8.77 -14.48
C LYS A 54 -0.13 9.62 -13.22
N ALA A 55 0.48 9.19 -12.12
CA ALA A 55 0.54 9.98 -10.90
C ALA A 55 1.23 11.36 -11.12
N HIS A 56 2.30 11.39 -11.91
CA HIS A 56 2.98 12.66 -12.27
C HIS A 56 2.09 13.59 -13.12
N GLU A 57 1.16 13.04 -13.91
CA GLU A 57 0.20 13.82 -14.71
C GLU A 57 -0.98 14.35 -13.85
N LEU A 58 -1.16 13.82 -12.61
CA LEU A 58 -2.30 14.09 -11.74
C LEU A 58 -1.87 14.72 -10.39
N PRO A 59 -1.40 15.96 -10.36
CA PRO A 59 -0.82 16.59 -9.18
C PRO A 59 -1.80 16.75 -8.01
N ASN A 60 -3.10 16.63 -8.25
CA ASN A 60 -4.14 16.70 -7.23
C ASN A 60 -4.50 15.32 -6.64
N LEU A 61 -3.98 14.21 -7.19
CA LEU A 61 -4.14 12.88 -6.64
C LEU A 61 -3.06 12.64 -5.58
N SER A 62 -3.50 12.44 -4.34
CA SER A 62 -2.58 12.08 -3.25
C SER A 62 -2.20 10.61 -3.40
N VAL A 63 -0.91 10.33 -3.64
CA VAL A 63 -0.44 8.94 -3.81
C VAL A 63 0.32 8.48 -2.57
N GLY A 64 -0.11 7.35 -2.01
CA GLY A 64 0.55 6.61 -0.93
C GLY A 64 1.20 5.33 -1.42
N LEU A 65 1.89 4.61 -0.51
CA LEU A 65 2.40 3.27 -0.76
C LEU A 65 1.43 2.22 -0.21
N HIS A 66 0.96 1.32 -1.09
CA HIS A 66 0.21 0.12 -0.70
C HIS A 66 1.18 -1.03 -0.47
N VAL A 67 1.66 -1.16 0.79
CA VAL A 67 2.62 -2.22 1.13
C VAL A 67 2.01 -3.58 0.84
N ASN A 68 2.64 -4.33 -0.04
CA ASN A 68 2.16 -5.64 -0.47
C ASN A 68 3.11 -6.75 -0.03
N LEU A 69 2.56 -7.76 0.66
CA LEU A 69 3.28 -8.94 1.16
C LEU A 69 2.57 -10.25 0.79
N THR A 70 1.54 -10.18 -0.08
CA THR A 70 0.60 -11.30 -0.29
C THR A 70 0.18 -11.51 -1.75
N ALA A 71 0.66 -10.68 -2.68
CA ALA A 71 0.27 -10.79 -4.09
C ALA A 71 1.45 -10.58 -5.04
N GLY A 72 1.56 -11.44 -6.05
CA GLY A 72 2.59 -11.36 -7.09
C GLY A 72 4.01 -11.66 -6.61
N TYR A 73 4.98 -11.14 -7.33
CA TYR A 73 6.40 -11.25 -6.99
C TYR A 73 6.82 -10.09 -6.07
N PRO A 74 7.78 -10.32 -5.15
CA PRO A 74 8.37 -9.27 -4.33
C PRO A 74 9.21 -8.29 -5.17
N VAL A 75 9.55 -7.15 -4.57
CA VAL A 75 10.60 -6.24 -5.11
C VAL A 75 11.99 -6.82 -4.86
N SER A 76 12.16 -7.53 -3.76
CA SER A 76 13.39 -8.22 -3.39
C SER A 76 13.63 -9.46 -4.26
N ASP A 77 14.88 -9.89 -4.38
CA ASP A 77 15.17 -11.23 -4.88
C ASP A 77 14.55 -12.27 -3.91
N PRO A 78 13.76 -13.23 -4.42
CA PRO A 78 13.14 -14.27 -3.59
C PRO A 78 14.14 -15.05 -2.71
N SER A 79 15.39 -15.21 -3.17
CA SER A 79 16.43 -15.90 -2.40
C SER A 79 16.89 -15.15 -1.16
N GLU A 80 16.69 -13.83 -1.11
CA GLU A 80 17.04 -12.97 0.04
C GLU A 80 15.95 -12.91 1.11
N ILE A 81 14.72 -13.31 0.75
CA ILE A 81 13.55 -13.27 1.62
C ILE A 81 12.78 -14.60 1.64
N PRO A 82 13.46 -15.73 1.84
CA PRO A 82 12.89 -17.08 1.68
C PRO A 82 11.69 -17.36 2.59
N SER A 83 11.55 -16.65 3.71
CA SER A 83 10.40 -16.84 4.59
C SER A 83 9.11 -16.26 4.04
N LEU A 84 9.16 -15.30 3.12
CA LEU A 84 8.00 -14.59 2.58
C LEU A 84 7.44 -15.21 1.30
N VAL A 85 8.22 -16.05 0.63
CA VAL A 85 7.90 -16.54 -0.71
C VAL A 85 7.67 -18.05 -0.75
N GLN A 86 6.96 -18.47 -1.77
CA GLN A 86 6.77 -19.86 -2.16
C GLN A 86 7.94 -20.33 -3.05
N GLU A 87 7.99 -21.62 -3.37
CA GLU A 87 9.02 -22.21 -4.25
C GLU A 87 9.08 -21.57 -5.64
N ASN A 88 7.96 -21.04 -6.13
CA ASN A 88 7.88 -20.31 -7.40
C ASN A 88 8.36 -18.85 -7.31
N GLY A 89 8.82 -18.39 -6.15
CA GLY A 89 9.31 -17.04 -5.90
C GLY A 89 8.21 -15.98 -5.67
N MET A 90 6.93 -16.34 -5.76
CA MET A 90 5.82 -15.43 -5.44
C MET A 90 5.59 -15.38 -3.93
N PHE A 91 5.00 -14.29 -3.45
CA PHE A 91 4.52 -14.21 -2.08
C PHE A 91 3.59 -15.36 -1.73
N HIS A 92 3.52 -15.72 -0.45
CA HIS A 92 2.45 -16.58 0.06
C HIS A 92 1.10 -15.89 -0.15
N ASP A 93 0.06 -16.69 -0.40
CA ASP A 93 -1.31 -16.19 -0.43
C ASP A 93 -1.72 -15.58 0.91
N HIS A 94 -2.78 -14.76 0.87
CA HIS A 94 -3.26 -14.03 2.04
C HIS A 94 -3.57 -14.93 3.26
N GLY A 95 -4.21 -16.08 3.06
CA GLY A 95 -4.56 -17.01 4.15
C GLY A 95 -3.32 -17.60 4.82
N THR A 96 -2.37 -18.07 4.00
CA THR A 96 -1.08 -18.58 4.47
C THR A 96 -0.29 -17.49 5.19
N PHE A 97 -0.25 -16.28 4.61
CA PHE A 97 0.42 -15.14 5.23
C PHE A 97 -0.14 -14.83 6.62
N LEU A 98 -1.46 -14.68 6.76
CA LEU A 98 -2.10 -14.39 8.05
C LEU A 98 -1.83 -15.48 9.08
N SER A 99 -1.93 -16.75 8.68
CA SER A 99 -1.64 -17.88 9.57
C SER A 99 -0.22 -17.84 10.13
N ARG A 100 0.77 -17.56 9.26
CA ARG A 100 2.19 -17.47 9.63
C ARG A 100 2.50 -16.20 10.44
N ALA A 101 1.96 -15.06 10.05
CA ALA A 101 2.14 -13.78 10.74
C ALA A 101 1.61 -13.82 12.18
N ASN A 102 0.43 -14.43 12.39
CA ASN A 102 -0.16 -14.58 13.73
C ASN A 102 0.64 -15.52 14.64
N ARG A 103 1.48 -16.38 14.07
CA ARG A 103 2.39 -17.27 14.80
C ARG A 103 3.82 -16.74 14.88
N CYS A 104 4.07 -15.53 14.40
CA CYS A 104 5.41 -14.93 14.27
C CYS A 104 6.43 -15.83 13.55
N GLN A 105 6.00 -16.48 12.47
CA GLN A 105 6.78 -17.47 11.71
C GLN A 105 7.59 -16.87 10.57
N PHE A 106 7.48 -15.57 10.32
CA PHE A 106 8.33 -14.89 9.34
C PHE A 106 9.65 -14.45 9.96
N ASN A 107 10.71 -14.46 9.15
CA ASN A 107 11.95 -13.81 9.54
C ASN A 107 11.74 -12.28 9.50
N SER A 108 12.01 -11.60 10.60
CA SER A 108 11.86 -10.14 10.69
C SER A 108 12.77 -9.38 9.74
N ALA A 109 13.97 -9.95 9.44
CA ALA A 109 14.89 -9.33 8.47
C ALA A 109 14.33 -9.40 7.04
N ASP A 110 13.68 -10.52 6.66
CA ASP A 110 13.06 -10.67 5.35
C ASP A 110 11.91 -9.67 5.18
N LEU A 111 11.03 -9.55 6.21
CA LEU A 111 9.94 -8.57 6.22
C LEU A 111 10.46 -7.15 6.08
N GLU A 112 11.51 -6.81 6.83
CA GLU A 112 12.11 -5.48 6.79
C GLU A 112 12.75 -5.20 5.43
N LEU A 113 13.50 -6.15 4.88
CA LEU A 113 14.18 -5.99 3.61
C LEU A 113 13.17 -5.72 2.47
N GLU A 114 12.12 -6.55 2.38
CA GLU A 114 11.11 -6.38 1.35
C GLU A 114 10.36 -5.06 1.49
N MET A 115 9.87 -4.75 2.69
CA MET A 115 9.14 -3.51 2.90
C MET A 115 10.03 -2.29 2.62
N ARG A 116 11.28 -2.31 3.03
CA ARG A 116 12.26 -1.26 2.75
C ARG A 116 12.47 -1.06 1.26
N ARG A 117 12.60 -2.14 0.50
CA ARG A 117 12.75 -2.08 -0.96
C ARG A 117 11.52 -1.53 -1.66
N GLN A 118 10.31 -1.81 -1.16
CA GLN A 118 9.10 -1.18 -1.68
C GLN A 118 9.11 0.34 -1.43
N PHE A 119 9.49 0.81 -0.23
CA PHE A 119 9.66 2.24 0.05
C PHE A 119 10.75 2.87 -0.81
N GLN A 120 11.88 2.18 -0.98
CA GLN A 120 12.97 2.69 -1.81
C GLN A 120 12.54 2.79 -3.28
N LYS A 121 11.92 1.74 -3.82
CA LYS A 121 11.51 1.69 -5.24
C LYS A 121 10.55 2.83 -5.60
N ILE A 122 9.57 3.16 -4.74
CA ILE A 122 8.66 4.28 -5.02
C ILE A 122 9.40 5.63 -5.05
N HIS A 123 10.41 5.82 -4.20
CA HIS A 123 11.27 7.00 -4.22
C HIS A 123 12.15 7.05 -5.47
N ASP A 124 12.76 5.93 -5.85
CA ASP A 124 13.62 5.82 -7.04
C ASP A 124 12.83 6.11 -8.32
N MET A 125 11.52 5.84 -8.32
CA MET A 125 10.60 6.19 -9.40
C MET A 125 10.09 7.64 -9.34
N GLY A 126 10.63 8.46 -8.44
CA GLY A 126 10.36 9.91 -8.36
C GLY A 126 9.08 10.27 -7.60
N LEU A 127 8.47 9.35 -6.86
CA LEU A 127 7.31 9.64 -6.02
C LEU A 127 7.70 9.66 -4.53
N THR A 128 7.18 10.64 -3.80
CA THR A 128 7.24 10.66 -2.34
C THR A 128 5.87 10.30 -1.79
N PRO A 129 5.70 9.12 -1.19
CA PRO A 129 4.39 8.69 -0.71
C PRO A 129 3.88 9.61 0.40
N THR A 130 2.65 10.08 0.26
CA THR A 130 2.00 10.97 1.23
C THR A 130 1.56 10.22 2.49
N HIS A 131 1.30 8.93 2.35
CA HIS A 131 0.84 7.99 3.38
C HIS A 131 1.20 6.56 2.99
N ALA A 132 0.97 5.59 3.87
CA ALA A 132 1.05 4.19 3.51
C ALA A 132 0.03 3.36 4.29
N ASP A 133 -0.53 2.38 3.59
CA ASP A 133 -1.41 1.35 4.11
C ASP A 133 -0.91 -0.05 3.74
N SER A 134 -1.77 -1.05 3.52
CA SER A 134 -1.29 -2.36 3.09
C SER A 134 -2.37 -3.21 2.44
N HIS A 135 -1.99 -3.87 1.36
CA HIS A 135 -2.81 -4.86 0.67
C HIS A 135 -3.24 -5.99 1.62
N HIS A 136 -4.52 -6.35 1.57
CA HIS A 136 -5.12 -7.35 2.46
C HIS A 136 -4.87 -7.10 3.96
N HIS A 137 -4.58 -5.87 4.36
CA HIS A 137 -4.20 -5.52 5.74
C HIS A 137 -3.00 -6.30 6.28
N ALA A 138 -2.18 -6.90 5.44
CA ALA A 138 -1.07 -7.77 5.80
C ALA A 138 -0.07 -7.09 6.75
N ALA A 139 0.28 -5.82 6.48
CA ALA A 139 1.16 -5.05 7.35
C ALA A 139 0.46 -4.46 8.61
N SER A 140 -0.75 -4.91 8.92
CA SER A 140 -1.45 -4.63 10.19
C SER A 140 -1.30 -5.78 11.20
N CYS A 141 -0.77 -6.94 10.80
CA CYS A 141 -0.34 -7.99 11.72
C CYS A 141 0.80 -7.48 12.61
N VAL A 142 0.91 -8.01 13.82
CA VAL A 142 1.82 -7.48 14.87
C VAL A 142 3.27 -7.32 14.37
N GLN A 143 3.83 -8.37 13.76
CA GLN A 143 5.23 -8.37 13.34
C GLN A 143 5.52 -7.34 12.23
N PRO A 144 4.84 -7.33 11.05
CA PRO A 144 5.08 -6.34 10.01
C PRO A 144 4.62 -4.93 10.39
N PHE A 145 3.67 -4.78 11.33
CA PHE A 145 3.18 -3.48 11.77
C PHE A 145 4.28 -2.59 12.38
N PHE A 146 5.07 -3.12 13.32
CA PHE A 146 6.15 -2.35 13.94
C PHE A 146 7.27 -2.02 12.95
N ILE A 147 7.56 -2.92 12.01
CA ILE A 147 8.51 -2.68 10.94
C ILE A 147 8.01 -1.53 10.06
N LYS A 148 6.74 -1.58 9.64
CA LYS A 148 6.11 -0.51 8.86
C LYS A 148 6.21 0.85 9.55
N LEU A 149 5.90 0.93 10.84
CA LEU A 149 5.98 2.21 11.58
C LEU A 149 7.39 2.80 11.60
N ARG A 150 8.40 1.95 11.75
CA ARG A 150 9.80 2.39 11.72
C ARG A 150 10.20 2.91 10.34
N LEU A 151 9.85 2.20 9.28
CA LEU A 151 10.13 2.60 7.90
C LEU A 151 9.38 3.88 7.50
N LEU A 152 8.13 4.04 7.91
CA LEU A 152 7.38 5.28 7.70
C LEU A 152 8.13 6.49 8.26
N LYS A 153 8.66 6.36 9.47
CA LYS A 153 9.46 7.43 10.11
C LYS A 153 10.76 7.70 9.35
N GLU A 154 11.46 6.64 8.95
CA GLU A 154 12.73 6.71 8.24
C GLU A 154 12.57 7.38 6.87
N PHE A 155 11.55 7.00 6.10
CA PHE A 155 11.24 7.56 4.79
C PHE A 155 10.42 8.87 4.85
N GLY A 156 10.22 9.45 6.04
CA GLY A 156 9.54 10.74 6.20
C GLY A 156 8.04 10.73 5.92
N VAL A 157 7.42 9.55 5.85
CA VAL A 157 5.97 9.40 5.62
C VAL A 157 5.22 9.65 6.92
N ARG A 158 4.50 10.78 7.01
CA ARG A 158 3.94 11.28 8.27
C ARG A 158 2.55 10.75 8.61
N LYS A 159 1.88 10.03 7.72
CA LYS A 159 0.49 9.60 7.90
C LYS A 159 0.40 8.08 7.76
N PRO A 160 0.58 7.30 8.85
CA PRO A 160 0.16 5.92 8.83
C PRO A 160 -1.37 5.89 8.73
N VAL A 161 -1.91 5.26 7.70
CA VAL A 161 -3.33 4.94 7.65
C VAL A 161 -3.51 3.60 8.36
N SER A 162 -4.16 3.64 9.51
CA SER A 162 -4.70 2.46 10.17
C SER A 162 -6.20 2.46 9.93
N TYR A 163 -6.70 1.39 9.32
CA TYR A 163 -8.13 1.25 9.13
C TYR A 163 -8.81 0.97 10.47
N THR A 164 -9.54 1.94 10.98
CA THR A 164 -10.66 1.64 11.84
C THR A 164 -11.80 1.24 10.90
N HIS A 165 -12.15 -0.04 10.87
CA HIS A 165 -13.26 -0.52 10.07
C HIS A 165 -14.57 0.15 10.50
N LEU A 166 -15.00 1.15 9.73
CA LEU A 166 -16.41 1.45 9.61
C LEU A 166 -16.96 0.47 8.55
N THR A 167 -17.30 -0.74 8.98
CA THR A 167 -18.16 -1.61 8.18
C THR A 167 -19.51 -0.91 8.09
N LEU A 168 -19.79 -0.26 6.97
CA LEU A 168 -21.17 0.07 6.62
C LEU A 168 -21.91 -1.26 6.52
N PRO A 169 -23.03 -1.46 7.23
CA PRO A 169 -23.80 -2.68 7.08
C PRO A 169 -24.31 -2.74 5.64
N THR A 170 -23.75 -3.66 4.85
CA THR A 170 -24.35 -4.06 3.59
C THR A 170 -25.69 -4.70 3.91
N LYS A 171 -26.77 -3.96 3.74
CA LYS A 171 -28.11 -4.56 3.71
C LYS A 171 -28.17 -5.47 2.49
N ALA A 172 -28.32 -6.78 2.74
CA ALA A 172 -28.74 -7.75 1.74
C ALA A 172 -30.14 -7.40 1.24
#